data_c3892ddaa45f566abd3c28ec738f8588
#
_entry.id   c3892ddaa45f566abd3c28ec738f8588
#
_cell.length_a   1.000
_cell.length_b   1.000
_cell.length_c   1.000
_cell.angle_alpha   90.00
_cell.angle_beta   90.00
_cell.angle_gamma   90.00
#
_symmetry.space_group_name_H-M   'P 1'
#
loop_
_entity.id
_entity.type
_entity.pdbx_description
1 polymer ?
#
loop_
_entity_poly.entity_id
_entity_poly.type
_entity_poly.pdbx_seq_one_letter_code
_entity_poly.pdbx_strand_id
1 'polypeptide(L)'
;QQLVEGTCRIISVRMDYATVIDNSLSPLSETKTAYIARYARGRDYHKVMRKRLQKLANKINSEVGQFGYRAFVDSAPVLERALAEKAGLGWIGKNTMLINKNAGSWFFLGELFTDLPLPVDKAATNHCGSCNACLDVCPTKAFIAPNKMDAKRCISYLTIELRSSIPVEFRRAMGNRIFGCDDCQLVCPWNKFTQVSHERDYSPRHALDRTALLDLFQWSEQEFLERTEGSPIRRIGYDCWLRNLAIGLGNAEYSPE
;
A
#
# COMPACT_ATOMS: atom_id res chain seq x y z
N GLN A 1 19.39 -3.52 -19.67
CA GLN A 1 19.02 -2.17 -20.11
C GLN A 1 19.07 -1.25 -18.89
N GLN A 2 19.96 -0.26 -18.89
CA GLN A 2 20.04 0.70 -17.77
C GLN A 2 18.80 1.61 -17.82
N LEU A 3 18.04 1.64 -16.73
CA LEU A 3 16.84 2.48 -16.61
C LEU A 3 17.20 3.98 -16.60
N VAL A 4 18.34 4.32 -16.04
CA VAL A 4 18.92 5.67 -16.02
C VAL A 4 20.43 5.56 -16.29
N GLU A 5 20.87 6.20 -17.38
CA GLU A 5 22.28 6.21 -17.76
C GLU A 5 23.13 6.92 -16.68
N GLY A 6 24.35 6.44 -16.46
CA GLY A 6 25.27 6.99 -15.46
C GLY A 6 24.96 6.63 -14.01
N THR A 7 23.91 5.87 -13.73
CA THR A 7 23.57 5.46 -12.36
C THR A 7 24.66 4.58 -11.76
N CYS A 8 25.27 5.02 -10.66
CA CYS A 8 26.24 4.26 -9.86
C CYS A 8 25.61 3.65 -8.61
N ARG A 9 24.64 4.33 -8.01
CA ARG A 9 24.00 3.99 -6.74
C ARG A 9 22.50 4.29 -6.77
N ILE A 10 21.82 3.68 -5.82
CA ILE A 10 20.39 3.92 -5.57
C ILE A 10 20.22 4.20 -4.09
N ILE A 11 19.63 5.35 -3.76
CA ILE A 11 19.21 5.68 -2.41
C ILE A 11 17.76 5.24 -2.28
N SER A 12 17.50 4.19 -1.48
CA SER A 12 16.15 3.79 -1.13
C SER A 12 15.71 4.48 0.15
N VAL A 13 14.50 5.02 0.16
CA VAL A 13 13.90 5.67 1.32
C VAL A 13 12.55 5.06 1.65
N ARG A 14 12.14 5.17 2.90
CA ARG A 14 10.78 4.85 3.35
C ARG A 14 10.11 6.08 3.93
N MET A 15 8.79 6.14 3.86
CA MET A 15 7.96 7.16 4.50
C MET A 15 6.73 6.52 5.12
N ASP A 16 6.65 6.58 6.45
CA ASP A 16 5.54 5.98 7.19
C ASP A 16 4.22 6.68 6.85
N TYR A 17 3.13 5.90 6.70
CA TYR A 17 1.82 6.44 6.35
C TYR A 17 0.71 6.13 7.36
N ALA A 18 0.98 5.28 8.36
CA ALA A 18 0.00 5.01 9.39
C ALA A 18 -0.27 6.25 10.24
N THR A 19 -1.49 6.76 10.22
CA THR A 19 -1.91 7.91 11.02
C THR A 19 -2.39 7.52 12.42
N VAL A 20 -2.69 6.24 12.61
CA VAL A 20 -3.08 5.64 13.89
C VAL A 20 -2.44 4.27 14.01
N ILE A 21 -1.97 3.91 15.20
CA ILE A 21 -1.48 2.56 15.52
C ILE A 21 -2.67 1.75 16.04
N ASP A 22 -3.35 1.10 15.12
CA ASP A 22 -4.39 0.13 15.41
C ASP A 22 -4.23 -1.07 14.48
N ASN A 23 -3.91 -2.24 15.02
CA ASN A 23 -3.78 -3.48 14.27
C ASN A 23 -4.98 -4.41 14.51
N SER A 24 -6.11 -3.85 14.98
CA SER A 24 -7.35 -4.61 15.15
C SER A 24 -7.89 -5.12 13.82
N LEU A 25 -8.43 -6.33 13.84
CA LEU A 25 -9.19 -6.91 12.74
C LEU A 25 -10.68 -6.53 12.79
N SER A 26 -11.14 -5.87 13.87
CA SER A 26 -12.57 -5.52 14.04
C SER A 26 -13.18 -4.76 12.87
N PRO A 27 -12.51 -3.78 12.22
CA PRO A 27 -13.09 -3.10 11.05
C PRO A 27 -13.38 -4.05 9.87
N LEU A 28 -12.72 -5.21 9.81
CA LEU A 28 -12.93 -6.20 8.75
C LEU A 28 -14.16 -7.07 8.98
N SER A 29 -14.70 -7.07 10.20
CA SER A 29 -15.93 -7.78 10.59
C SER A 29 -17.17 -6.86 10.66
N GLU A 30 -16.99 -5.57 10.50
CA GLU A 30 -18.08 -4.60 10.43
C GLU A 30 -18.74 -4.61 9.04
N THR A 31 -19.64 -5.55 8.83
CA THR A 31 -20.17 -5.90 7.49
C THR A 31 -20.88 -4.75 6.77
N LYS A 32 -21.34 -3.70 7.48
CA LYS A 32 -21.99 -2.52 6.90
C LYS A 32 -21.02 -1.38 6.57
N THR A 33 -19.82 -1.39 7.16
CA THR A 33 -18.79 -0.35 6.97
C THR A 33 -17.83 -0.77 5.87
N ALA A 34 -17.51 0.14 4.96
CA ALA A 34 -16.56 -0.12 3.88
C ALA A 34 -15.12 -0.19 4.42
N TYR A 35 -14.38 -1.23 4.03
CA TYR A 35 -12.95 -1.28 4.31
C TYR A 35 -12.15 -0.83 3.07
N ILE A 36 -11.41 0.26 3.25
CA ILE A 36 -10.44 0.79 2.29
C ILE A 36 -9.05 0.65 2.92
N ALA A 37 -8.11 0.08 2.18
CA ALA A 37 -6.74 -0.08 2.65
C ALA A 37 -6.15 1.26 3.12
N ARG A 38 -5.43 1.24 4.25
CA ARG A 38 -4.97 2.44 4.95
C ARG A 38 -4.16 3.38 4.06
N TYR A 39 -3.33 2.84 3.18
CA TYR A 39 -2.49 3.62 2.29
C TYR A 39 -3.27 4.52 1.32
N ALA A 40 -4.54 4.17 1.05
CA ALA A 40 -5.37 4.84 0.05
C ALA A 40 -6.36 5.86 0.63
N ARG A 41 -6.47 5.96 1.96
CA ARG A 41 -7.46 6.83 2.62
C ARG A 41 -7.13 8.32 2.51
N GLY A 42 -5.85 8.66 2.34
CA GLY A 42 -5.35 10.02 2.20
C GLY A 42 -5.14 10.47 0.76
N ARG A 43 -4.22 11.42 0.59
CA ARG A 43 -3.75 11.87 -0.72
C ARG A 43 -2.92 10.81 -1.43
N ASP A 44 -2.87 10.94 -2.74
CA ASP A 44 -2.06 10.10 -3.62
C ASP A 44 -0.58 10.19 -3.23
N TYR A 45 -0.08 9.11 -2.64
CA TYR A 45 1.29 9.00 -2.14
C TYR A 45 2.35 9.17 -3.22
N HIS A 46 2.06 8.84 -4.47
CA HIS A 46 3.00 9.06 -5.58
C HIS A 46 3.41 10.53 -5.68
N LYS A 47 2.44 11.45 -5.56
CA LYS A 47 2.69 12.89 -5.63
C LYS A 47 3.39 13.40 -4.37
N VAL A 48 3.01 12.90 -3.20
CA VAL A 48 3.61 13.28 -1.91
C VAL A 48 5.07 12.81 -1.87
N MET A 49 5.33 11.54 -2.15
CA MET A 49 6.67 10.96 -2.17
C MET A 49 7.59 11.64 -3.18
N ARG A 50 7.13 11.88 -4.41
CA ARG A 50 7.92 12.60 -5.43
C ARG A 50 8.37 13.98 -4.95
N LYS A 51 7.46 14.74 -4.31
CA LYS A 51 7.81 16.05 -3.72
C LYS A 51 8.86 15.92 -2.61
N ARG A 52 8.76 14.88 -1.78
CA ARG A 52 9.72 14.63 -0.69
C ARG A 52 11.08 14.20 -1.23
N LEU A 53 11.11 13.32 -2.24
CA LEU A 53 12.35 12.92 -2.94
C LEU A 53 13.02 14.11 -3.62
N GLN A 54 12.24 15.01 -4.26
CA GLN A 54 12.78 16.24 -4.85
C GLN A 54 13.43 17.15 -3.78
N LYS A 55 12.78 17.31 -2.61
CA LYS A 55 13.36 18.08 -1.50
C LYS A 55 14.64 17.43 -0.98
N LEU A 56 14.67 16.10 -0.87
CA LEU A 56 15.86 15.37 -0.47
C LEU A 56 17.00 15.58 -1.47
N ALA A 57 16.73 15.46 -2.78
CA ALA A 57 17.71 15.69 -3.82
C ALA A 57 18.26 17.13 -3.79
N ASN A 58 17.40 18.13 -3.61
CA ASN A 58 17.82 19.52 -3.47
C ASN A 58 18.73 19.72 -2.25
N LYS A 59 18.41 19.07 -1.13
CA LYS A 59 19.25 19.13 0.07
C LYS A 59 20.60 18.45 -0.15
N ILE A 60 20.64 17.29 -0.79
CA ILE A 60 21.89 16.63 -1.18
C ILE A 60 22.72 17.57 -2.08
N ASN A 61 22.09 18.17 -3.09
CA ASN A 61 22.76 19.09 -3.99
C ASN A 61 23.39 20.32 -3.26
N SER A 62 22.72 20.82 -2.21
CA SER A 62 23.29 21.91 -1.40
C SER A 62 24.50 21.50 -0.58
N GLU A 63 24.64 20.23 -0.23
CA GLU A 63 25.73 19.73 0.61
C GLU A 63 26.95 19.26 -0.22
N VAL A 64 26.70 18.58 -1.37
CA VAL A 64 27.77 17.94 -2.16
C VAL A 64 28.02 18.58 -3.51
N GLY A 65 27.22 19.59 -3.89
CA GLY A 65 27.24 20.18 -5.22
C GLY A 65 26.35 19.44 -6.23
N GLN A 66 26.41 19.87 -7.49
CA GLN A 66 25.58 19.35 -8.57
C GLN A 66 25.87 17.85 -8.81
N PHE A 67 24.81 17.02 -8.88
CA PHE A 67 24.87 15.60 -9.19
C PHE A 67 23.70 15.16 -10.07
N GLY A 68 23.85 14.05 -10.79
CA GLY A 68 22.81 13.43 -11.58
C GLY A 68 21.89 12.58 -10.71
N TYR A 69 20.57 12.75 -10.86
CA TYR A 69 19.61 11.87 -10.20
C TYR A 69 18.30 11.75 -10.94
N ARG A 70 17.57 10.66 -10.65
CA ARG A 70 16.17 10.47 -11.05
C ARG A 70 15.39 9.80 -9.93
N ALA A 71 14.24 10.39 -9.58
CA ALA A 71 13.35 9.90 -8.54
C ALA A 71 12.31 8.93 -9.12
N PHE A 72 12.06 7.83 -8.40
CA PHE A 72 11.03 6.85 -8.71
C PHE A 72 10.16 6.59 -7.49
N VAL A 73 8.88 6.32 -7.73
CA VAL A 73 7.90 5.91 -6.73
C VAL A 73 6.88 5.01 -7.44
N ASP A 74 6.83 3.75 -7.09
CA ASP A 74 5.85 2.72 -7.49
C ASP A 74 5.59 2.59 -9.01
N SER A 75 5.19 3.67 -9.67
CA SER A 75 4.72 3.66 -11.06
C SER A 75 5.80 3.43 -12.14
N ALA A 76 7.02 3.09 -11.76
CA ALA A 76 8.13 2.79 -12.67
C ALA A 76 8.46 1.29 -12.66
N PRO A 77 9.13 0.76 -13.71
CA PRO A 77 9.58 -0.63 -13.74
C PRO A 77 10.80 -0.83 -12.83
N VAL A 78 10.65 -0.50 -11.54
CA VAL A 78 11.67 -0.60 -10.49
C VAL A 78 11.23 -1.62 -9.46
N LEU A 79 12.12 -2.53 -9.10
CA LEU A 79 11.88 -3.53 -8.05
C LEU A 79 12.18 -2.93 -6.67
N GLU A 80 11.40 -1.92 -6.25
CA GLU A 80 11.60 -1.11 -5.05
C GLU A 80 11.88 -1.95 -3.80
N ARG A 81 11.05 -2.98 -3.54
CA ARG A 81 11.22 -3.84 -2.35
C ARG A 81 12.57 -4.56 -2.35
N ALA A 82 13.02 -5.06 -3.50
CA ALA A 82 14.31 -5.75 -3.61
C ALA A 82 15.49 -4.79 -3.44
N LEU A 83 15.36 -3.56 -3.94
CA LEU A 83 16.36 -2.51 -3.75
C LEU A 83 16.42 -2.08 -2.29
N ALA A 84 15.28 -1.84 -1.67
CA ALA A 84 15.17 -1.45 -0.27
C ALA A 84 15.70 -2.54 0.69
N GLU A 85 15.50 -3.83 0.38
CA GLU A 85 16.08 -4.95 1.13
C GLU A 85 17.61 -4.95 1.02
N LYS A 86 18.16 -4.77 -0.19
CA LYS A 86 19.62 -4.64 -0.41
C LYS A 86 20.21 -3.42 0.27
N ALA A 87 19.45 -2.32 0.33
CA ALA A 87 19.84 -1.09 1.02
C ALA A 87 19.64 -1.16 2.54
N GLY A 88 19.30 -2.32 3.11
CA GLY A 88 19.19 -2.51 4.55
C GLY A 88 17.96 -1.88 5.21
N LEU A 89 17.01 -1.36 4.44
CA LEU A 89 15.78 -0.76 4.99
C LEU A 89 14.88 -1.78 5.69
N GLY A 90 14.97 -3.05 5.34
CA GLY A 90 14.18 -4.13 5.91
C GLY A 90 14.32 -5.40 5.08
N TRP A 91 13.56 -6.43 5.40
CA TRP A 91 13.52 -7.70 4.66
C TRP A 91 12.16 -7.91 4.00
N ILE A 92 12.14 -8.65 2.91
CA ILE A 92 10.87 -9.07 2.28
C ILE A 92 10.27 -10.19 3.14
N GLY A 93 9.14 -9.89 3.79
CA GLY A 93 8.42 -10.83 4.65
C GLY A 93 7.70 -11.92 3.89
N LYS A 94 7.23 -12.97 4.60
CA LYS A 94 6.44 -14.06 4.01
C LYS A 94 5.19 -13.57 3.27
N ASN A 95 4.65 -12.41 3.65
CA ASN A 95 3.54 -11.70 2.98
C ASN A 95 3.98 -10.85 1.78
N THR A 96 5.21 -10.96 1.32
CA THR A 96 5.80 -10.19 0.23
C THR A 96 5.96 -8.68 0.47
N MET A 97 5.59 -8.16 1.63
CA MET A 97 5.82 -6.76 2.00
C MET A 97 7.24 -6.57 2.53
N LEU A 98 7.80 -5.36 2.36
CA LEU A 98 9.03 -5.01 3.07
C LEU A 98 8.70 -4.73 4.54
N ILE A 99 9.45 -5.33 5.45
CA ILE A 99 9.26 -5.20 6.90
C ILE A 99 10.52 -4.61 7.51
N ASN A 100 10.38 -3.54 8.27
CA ASN A 100 11.46 -2.94 9.04
C ASN A 100 11.32 -3.30 10.52
N LYS A 101 12.44 -3.69 11.17
CA LYS A 101 12.42 -4.13 12.58
C LYS A 101 11.98 -3.06 13.59
N ASN A 102 12.09 -1.78 13.22
CA ASN A 102 11.79 -0.65 14.11
C ASN A 102 10.53 0.13 13.69
N ALA A 103 9.88 -0.23 12.56
CA ALA A 103 8.76 0.53 12.00
C ALA A 103 7.66 -0.34 11.37
N GLY A 104 7.77 -1.67 11.43
CA GLY A 104 6.79 -2.55 10.79
C GLY A 104 6.80 -2.46 9.28
N SER A 105 5.62 -2.38 8.65
CA SER A 105 5.47 -2.37 7.19
C SER A 105 4.50 -1.30 6.66
N TRP A 106 4.00 -0.39 7.52
CA TRP A 106 3.08 0.67 7.15
C TRP A 106 3.81 1.91 6.59
N PHE A 107 4.59 1.70 5.50
CA PHE A 107 5.34 2.77 4.85
C PHE A 107 5.36 2.60 3.32
N PHE A 108 5.51 3.70 2.63
CA PHE A 108 5.82 3.75 1.21
C PHE A 108 7.31 3.67 0.97
N LEU A 109 7.69 3.24 -0.22
CA LEU A 109 9.06 3.24 -0.72
C LEU A 109 9.24 4.31 -1.79
N GLY A 110 10.49 4.73 -1.97
CA GLY A 110 10.89 5.59 -3.07
C GLY A 110 12.39 5.54 -3.27
N GLU A 111 12.84 5.78 -4.48
CA GLU A 111 14.23 5.66 -4.88
C GLU A 111 14.74 6.92 -5.57
N LEU A 112 16.00 7.28 -5.25
CA LEU A 112 16.81 8.19 -6.06
C LEU A 112 17.93 7.38 -6.71
N PHE A 113 17.86 7.22 -8.02
CA PHE A 113 18.96 6.71 -8.82
C PHE A 113 19.95 7.83 -9.01
N THR A 114 21.22 7.62 -8.71
CA THR A 114 22.23 8.69 -8.68
C THR A 114 23.59 8.25 -9.21
N ASP A 115 24.36 9.20 -9.71
CA ASP A 115 25.76 9.06 -10.10
C ASP A 115 26.74 9.24 -8.93
N LEU A 116 26.24 9.59 -7.73
CA LEU A 116 27.07 9.75 -6.54
C LEU A 116 27.71 8.40 -6.13
N PRO A 117 29.03 8.33 -5.88
CA PRO A 117 29.74 7.12 -5.50
C PRO A 117 29.61 6.80 -3.99
N LEU A 118 28.35 6.69 -3.52
CA LEU A 118 28.06 6.42 -2.12
C LEU A 118 28.54 5.03 -1.69
N PRO A 119 28.88 4.83 -0.40
CA PRO A 119 29.12 3.49 0.15
C PRO A 119 27.87 2.62 0.02
N VAL A 120 28.05 1.30 -0.07
CA VAL A 120 26.95 0.33 -0.17
C VAL A 120 26.60 -0.19 1.21
N ASP A 121 25.33 -0.15 1.56
CA ASP A 121 24.80 -0.70 2.79
C ASP A 121 24.78 -2.24 2.78
N LYS A 122 24.65 -2.83 3.96
CA LYS A 122 24.44 -4.27 4.11
C LYS A 122 22.94 -4.59 4.05
N ALA A 123 22.59 -5.63 3.31
CA ALA A 123 21.22 -6.13 3.26
C ALA A 123 20.70 -6.51 4.65
N ALA A 124 19.41 -6.26 4.89
CA ALA A 124 18.76 -6.64 6.13
C ALA A 124 18.57 -8.17 6.22
N THR A 125 18.62 -8.68 7.45
CA THR A 125 18.34 -10.09 7.72
C THR A 125 16.85 -10.34 7.88
N ASN A 126 16.38 -11.53 7.50
CA ASN A 126 14.98 -11.93 7.65
C ASN A 126 14.67 -12.35 9.09
N HIS A 127 13.59 -11.82 9.66
CA HIS A 127 13.14 -12.10 11.03
C HIS A 127 11.71 -12.68 11.09
N CYS A 128 11.16 -13.20 9.98
CA CYS A 128 9.83 -13.85 10.02
C CYS A 128 9.82 -15.16 10.85
N GLY A 129 10.95 -15.87 10.94
CA GLY A 129 11.07 -17.10 11.70
C GLY A 129 9.99 -18.14 11.35
N SER A 130 9.41 -18.78 12.36
CA SER A 130 8.34 -19.78 12.23
C SER A 130 6.94 -19.18 12.07
N CYS A 131 6.75 -17.85 12.24
CA CYS A 131 5.44 -17.19 12.17
C CYS A 131 4.82 -17.32 10.77
N ASN A 132 3.54 -17.72 10.69
CA ASN A 132 2.75 -17.84 9.46
C ASN A 132 1.45 -17.03 9.50
N ALA A 133 1.23 -16.18 10.50
CA ALA A 133 -0.02 -15.45 10.70
C ALA A 133 -0.55 -14.75 9.42
N CYS A 134 0.33 -14.13 8.64
CA CYS A 134 -0.05 -13.45 7.38
C CYS A 134 -0.48 -14.43 6.27
N LEU A 135 0.02 -15.66 6.26
CA LEU A 135 -0.39 -16.70 5.30
C LEU A 135 -1.76 -17.27 5.69
N ASP A 136 -1.97 -17.47 7.00
CA ASP A 136 -3.17 -18.10 7.55
C ASP A 136 -4.38 -17.17 7.45
N VAL A 137 -4.21 -15.85 7.71
CA VAL A 137 -5.30 -14.86 7.71
C VAL A 137 -5.83 -14.57 6.32
N CYS A 138 -5.07 -14.82 5.24
CA CYS A 138 -5.45 -14.40 3.87
C CYS A 138 -6.80 -15.05 3.46
N PRO A 139 -7.88 -14.25 3.26
CA PRO A 139 -9.21 -14.78 3.03
C PRO A 139 -9.32 -15.58 1.73
N THR A 140 -8.57 -15.17 0.71
CA THR A 140 -8.57 -15.78 -0.63
C THR A 140 -7.44 -16.77 -0.84
N LYS A 141 -6.63 -17.04 0.22
CA LYS A 141 -5.46 -17.94 0.13
C LYS A 141 -4.53 -17.59 -1.03
N ALA A 142 -4.23 -16.28 -1.15
CA ALA A 142 -3.38 -15.77 -2.22
C ALA A 142 -1.91 -16.18 -2.07
N PHE A 143 -1.44 -16.48 -0.85
CA PHE A 143 -0.07 -16.96 -0.63
C PHE A 143 0.04 -18.45 -0.92
N ILE A 144 0.81 -18.80 -1.95
CA ILE A 144 1.05 -20.20 -2.36
C ILE A 144 2.24 -20.83 -1.63
N ALA A 145 3.14 -19.98 -1.11
CA ALA A 145 4.27 -20.34 -0.25
C ALA A 145 4.77 -19.07 0.47
N PRO A 146 5.62 -19.16 1.49
CA PRO A 146 6.33 -18.01 2.04
C PRO A 146 7.03 -17.21 0.95
N ASN A 147 6.87 -15.88 0.95
CA ASN A 147 7.41 -14.95 -0.05
C ASN A 147 6.89 -15.16 -1.49
N LYS A 148 5.82 -15.95 -1.67
CA LYS A 148 5.28 -16.27 -2.98
C LYS A 148 3.77 -16.11 -3.00
N MET A 149 3.27 -15.21 -3.84
CA MET A 149 1.87 -14.86 -3.92
C MET A 149 1.34 -15.03 -5.35
N ASP A 150 0.16 -15.64 -5.47
CA ASP A 150 -0.65 -15.54 -6.68
C ASP A 150 -1.43 -14.21 -6.64
N ALA A 151 -0.96 -13.23 -7.39
CA ALA A 151 -1.57 -11.90 -7.43
C ALA A 151 -3.04 -11.94 -7.84
N LYS A 152 -3.44 -12.84 -8.75
CA LYS A 152 -4.83 -12.96 -9.24
C LYS A 152 -5.83 -13.38 -8.15
N ARG A 153 -5.35 -13.90 -7.04
CA ARG A 153 -6.15 -14.24 -5.86
C ARG A 153 -6.13 -13.15 -4.80
N CYS A 154 -5.18 -12.20 -4.87
CA CYS A 154 -5.06 -11.13 -3.87
C CYS A 154 -6.20 -10.12 -3.97
N ILE A 155 -6.87 -9.82 -2.86
CA ILE A 155 -7.98 -8.84 -2.82
C ILE A 155 -7.50 -7.47 -3.30
N SER A 156 -6.26 -7.05 -3.01
CA SER A 156 -5.72 -5.80 -3.53
C SER A 156 -5.70 -5.80 -5.07
N TYR A 157 -5.24 -6.88 -5.70
CA TYR A 157 -5.29 -7.00 -7.15
C TYR A 157 -6.72 -7.01 -7.68
N LEU A 158 -7.61 -7.79 -7.06
CA LEU A 158 -9.02 -7.93 -7.50
C LEU A 158 -9.76 -6.59 -7.44
N THR A 159 -9.49 -5.76 -6.43
CA THR A 159 -10.19 -4.49 -6.23
C THR A 159 -9.56 -3.31 -6.96
N ILE A 160 -8.27 -3.38 -7.29
CA ILE A 160 -7.50 -2.24 -7.84
C ILE A 160 -7.12 -2.46 -9.30
N GLU A 161 -6.56 -3.63 -9.63
CA GLU A 161 -5.96 -3.87 -10.96
C GLU A 161 -6.89 -4.58 -11.93
N LEU A 162 -7.74 -5.49 -11.43
CA LEU A 162 -8.67 -6.23 -12.27
C LEU A 162 -9.78 -5.31 -12.82
N ARG A 163 -9.90 -5.23 -14.14
CA ARG A 163 -10.89 -4.40 -14.84
C ARG A 163 -12.17 -5.15 -15.22
N SER A 164 -12.14 -6.48 -15.25
CA SER A 164 -13.29 -7.33 -15.51
C SER A 164 -14.08 -7.66 -14.24
N SER A 165 -15.11 -8.48 -14.36
CA SER A 165 -15.84 -9.02 -13.21
C SER A 165 -14.94 -9.82 -12.29
N ILE A 166 -15.10 -9.63 -10.98
CA ILE A 166 -14.40 -10.43 -9.98
C ILE A 166 -14.99 -11.84 -9.97
N PRO A 167 -14.16 -12.90 -10.04
CA PRO A 167 -14.61 -14.28 -9.99
C PRO A 167 -15.49 -14.57 -8.76
N VAL A 168 -16.56 -15.33 -8.96
CA VAL A 168 -17.59 -15.58 -7.94
C VAL A 168 -17.01 -16.22 -6.67
N GLU A 169 -16.04 -17.12 -6.84
CA GLU A 169 -15.36 -17.82 -5.76
C GLU A 169 -14.65 -16.91 -4.75
N PHE A 170 -14.28 -15.70 -5.15
CA PHE A 170 -13.59 -14.75 -4.25
C PHE A 170 -14.53 -13.76 -3.57
N ARG A 171 -15.76 -13.53 -4.12
CA ARG A 171 -16.63 -12.44 -3.68
C ARG A 171 -16.97 -12.51 -2.20
N ARG A 172 -17.34 -13.71 -1.70
CA ARG A 172 -17.68 -13.91 -0.28
C ARG A 172 -16.48 -13.68 0.63
N ALA A 173 -15.30 -14.15 0.23
CA ALA A 173 -14.07 -14.00 0.98
C ALA A 173 -13.56 -12.56 1.06
N MET A 174 -13.97 -11.69 0.14
CA MET A 174 -13.62 -10.25 0.17
C MET A 174 -14.28 -9.50 1.33
N GLY A 175 -15.44 -9.97 1.82
CA GLY A 175 -16.16 -9.29 2.90
C GLY A 175 -16.49 -7.84 2.52
N ASN A 176 -16.13 -6.91 3.40
CA ASN A 176 -16.33 -5.47 3.23
C ASN A 176 -15.17 -4.72 2.56
N ARG A 177 -14.16 -5.45 2.04
CA ARG A 177 -12.96 -4.85 1.43
C ARG A 177 -13.26 -4.37 0.02
N ILE A 178 -13.42 -3.06 -0.15
CA ILE A 178 -13.80 -2.46 -1.43
C ILE A 178 -12.63 -1.85 -2.20
N PHE A 179 -11.50 -1.58 -1.54
CA PHE A 179 -10.29 -1.06 -2.16
C PHE A 179 -9.04 -1.49 -1.38
N GLY A 180 -8.22 -2.34 -2.00
CA GLY A 180 -7.05 -2.90 -1.32
C GLY A 180 -7.40 -3.90 -0.22
N CYS A 181 -6.38 -4.31 0.52
CA CYS A 181 -6.50 -5.27 1.61
C CYS A 181 -5.28 -5.15 2.53
N ASP A 182 -5.51 -5.10 3.83
CA ASP A 182 -4.45 -4.95 4.82
C ASP A 182 -4.31 -6.16 5.74
N ASP A 183 -5.09 -7.24 5.54
CA ASP A 183 -5.16 -8.40 6.42
C ASP A 183 -3.79 -8.94 6.83
N CYS A 184 -2.92 -9.17 5.85
CA CYS A 184 -1.60 -9.73 6.10
C CYS A 184 -0.65 -8.76 6.83
N GLN A 185 -0.91 -7.46 6.80
CA GLN A 185 -0.17 -6.45 7.55
C GLN A 185 -0.75 -6.29 8.96
N LEU A 186 -2.07 -6.32 9.11
CA LEU A 186 -2.75 -6.19 10.42
C LEU A 186 -2.29 -7.26 11.41
N VAL A 187 -2.14 -8.49 10.98
CA VAL A 187 -1.71 -9.62 11.85
C VAL A 187 -0.19 -9.73 12.00
N CYS A 188 0.57 -8.89 11.28
CA CYS A 188 2.02 -9.00 11.34
C CYS A 188 2.55 -8.51 12.70
N PRO A 189 3.23 -9.36 13.50
CA PRO A 189 3.70 -8.95 14.83
C PRO A 189 4.73 -7.82 14.79
N TRP A 190 5.39 -7.60 13.67
CA TRP A 190 6.32 -6.50 13.49
C TRP A 190 5.64 -5.14 13.40
N ASN A 191 4.36 -5.09 13.07
CA ASN A 191 3.58 -3.85 13.03
C ASN A 191 3.26 -3.25 14.40
N LYS A 192 3.61 -3.94 15.51
CA LYS A 192 3.64 -3.33 16.84
C LYS A 192 4.69 -2.21 16.98
N PHE A 193 5.69 -2.19 16.09
CA PHE A 193 6.74 -1.17 16.05
C PHE A 193 6.43 -0.03 15.07
N THR A 194 5.22 0.01 14.53
CA THR A 194 4.77 1.06 13.61
C THR A 194 5.01 2.45 14.19
N GLN A 195 5.50 3.35 13.37
CA GLN A 195 5.66 4.76 13.70
C GLN A 195 4.45 5.54 13.15
N VAL A 196 3.88 6.43 13.97
CA VAL A 196 2.81 7.32 13.52
C VAL A 196 3.36 8.34 12.54
N SER A 197 2.74 8.46 11.39
CA SER A 197 3.09 9.48 10.40
C SER A 197 2.59 10.85 10.83
N HIS A 198 3.47 11.85 10.73
CA HIS A 198 3.11 13.26 10.89
C HIS A 198 2.78 13.94 9.56
N GLU A 199 2.74 13.20 8.44
CA GLU A 199 2.36 13.73 7.14
C GLU A 199 0.84 13.89 7.05
N ARG A 200 0.37 15.13 7.04
CA ARG A 200 -1.05 15.47 7.01
C ARG A 200 -1.76 14.97 5.75
N ASP A 201 -1.03 14.85 4.64
CA ASP A 201 -1.57 14.34 3.38
C ASP A 201 -1.99 12.87 3.46
N TYR A 202 -1.55 12.10 4.47
CA TYR A 202 -1.95 10.71 4.68
C TYR A 202 -3.16 10.53 5.61
N SER A 203 -3.64 11.62 6.23
CA SER A 203 -4.87 11.57 7.03
C SER A 203 -6.07 11.17 6.18
N PRO A 204 -7.01 10.35 6.72
CA PRO A 204 -8.21 9.96 6.00
C PRO A 204 -9.02 11.17 5.52
N ARG A 205 -9.43 11.12 4.24
CA ARG A 205 -10.26 12.13 3.59
C ARG A 205 -11.69 11.60 3.47
N HIS A 206 -12.67 12.49 3.52
CA HIS A 206 -14.08 12.16 3.32
C HIS A 206 -14.58 10.98 4.18
N ALA A 207 -14.04 10.83 5.38
CA ALA A 207 -14.33 9.73 6.31
C ALA A 207 -14.14 8.31 5.70
N LEU A 208 -13.24 8.15 4.72
CA LEU A 208 -12.98 6.86 4.03
C LEU A 208 -12.45 5.74 4.95
N ASP A 209 -12.22 6.04 6.21
CA ASP A 209 -11.84 5.09 7.26
C ASP A 209 -13.04 4.48 8.01
N ARG A 210 -14.28 5.04 7.83
CA ARG A 210 -15.46 4.67 8.62
C ARG A 210 -16.80 4.84 7.91
N THR A 211 -16.83 5.09 6.59
CA THR A 211 -18.07 5.34 5.84
C THR A 211 -18.81 4.04 5.59
N ALA A 212 -20.14 4.07 5.68
CA ALA A 212 -20.98 2.93 5.36
C ALA A 212 -20.91 2.57 3.86
N LEU A 213 -21.01 1.28 3.55
CA LEU A 213 -21.02 0.78 2.16
C LEU A 213 -22.12 1.44 1.33
N LEU A 214 -23.31 1.62 1.93
CA LEU A 214 -24.47 2.20 1.24
C LEU A 214 -24.22 3.66 0.88
N ASP A 215 -23.63 4.45 1.80
CA ASP A 215 -23.34 5.86 1.53
C ASP A 215 -22.36 6.03 0.36
N LEU A 216 -21.36 5.15 0.29
CA LEU A 216 -20.39 5.16 -0.82
C LEU A 216 -21.00 4.67 -2.13
N PHE A 217 -21.96 3.73 -2.07
CA PHE A 217 -22.65 3.20 -3.23
C PHE A 217 -23.60 4.24 -3.86
N GLN A 218 -24.13 5.16 -3.04
CA GLN A 218 -24.99 6.25 -3.50
C GLN A 218 -24.24 7.40 -4.18
N TRP A 219 -22.90 7.42 -4.13
CA TRP A 219 -22.17 8.46 -4.86
C TRP A 219 -22.44 8.35 -6.35
N SER A 220 -22.81 9.48 -6.97
CA SER A 220 -22.81 9.63 -8.41
C SER A 220 -21.38 9.58 -8.97
N GLU A 221 -21.23 9.37 -10.27
CA GLU A 221 -19.91 9.42 -10.91
C GLU A 221 -19.22 10.76 -10.67
N GLN A 222 -19.98 11.86 -10.74
CA GLN A 222 -19.44 13.19 -10.47
C GLN A 222 -18.91 13.30 -9.02
N GLU A 223 -19.66 12.87 -8.04
CA GLU A 223 -19.21 12.86 -6.63
C GLU A 223 -17.98 11.97 -6.42
N PHE A 224 -17.96 10.78 -7.04
CA PHE A 224 -16.79 9.92 -7.01
C PHE A 224 -15.56 10.65 -7.56
N LEU A 225 -15.68 11.32 -8.71
CA LEU A 225 -14.58 12.06 -9.32
C LEU A 225 -14.12 13.24 -8.45
N GLU A 226 -15.02 13.98 -7.84
CA GLU A 226 -14.72 15.10 -6.96
C GLU A 226 -14.05 14.64 -5.66
N ARG A 227 -14.66 13.65 -4.97
CA ARG A 227 -14.16 13.17 -3.67
C ARG A 227 -12.86 12.37 -3.75
N THR A 228 -12.62 11.73 -4.89
CA THR A 228 -11.37 10.98 -5.13
C THR A 228 -10.29 11.79 -5.85
N GLU A 229 -10.51 13.10 -6.06
CA GLU A 229 -9.47 13.95 -6.64
C GLU A 229 -8.20 13.94 -5.80
N GLY A 230 -7.06 13.61 -6.43
CA GLY A 230 -5.77 13.48 -5.77
C GLY A 230 -5.68 12.31 -4.78
N SER A 231 -6.54 11.30 -4.94
CA SER A 231 -6.51 10.02 -4.21
C SER A 231 -6.07 8.89 -5.15
N PRO A 232 -5.38 7.85 -4.66
CA PRO A 232 -5.08 6.66 -5.45
C PRO A 232 -6.32 5.88 -5.86
N ILE A 233 -7.46 6.07 -5.19
CA ILE A 233 -8.74 5.41 -5.49
C ILE A 233 -9.23 5.81 -6.89
N ARG A 234 -9.04 7.06 -7.31
CA ARG A 234 -9.54 7.57 -8.59
C ARG A 234 -9.13 6.73 -9.80
N ARG A 235 -7.97 6.08 -9.74
CA ARG A 235 -7.41 5.30 -10.87
C ARG A 235 -8.22 4.07 -11.25
N ILE A 236 -9.06 3.54 -10.35
CA ILE A 236 -9.88 2.36 -10.68
C ILE A 236 -11.08 2.70 -11.56
N GLY A 237 -11.54 3.96 -11.56
CA GLY A 237 -12.75 4.40 -12.26
C GLY A 237 -14.03 4.04 -11.51
N TYR A 238 -15.11 4.69 -11.91
CA TYR A 238 -16.40 4.58 -11.22
C TYR A 238 -17.04 3.19 -11.34
N ASP A 239 -16.94 2.55 -12.51
CA ASP A 239 -17.48 1.20 -12.71
C ASP A 239 -16.86 0.15 -11.79
N CYS A 240 -15.51 0.18 -11.63
CA CYS A 240 -14.81 -0.72 -10.71
C CYS A 240 -15.12 -0.38 -9.25
N TRP A 241 -15.31 0.90 -8.93
CA TRP A 241 -15.76 1.35 -7.62
C TRP A 241 -17.12 0.76 -7.27
N LEU A 242 -18.14 0.92 -8.14
CA LEU A 242 -19.45 0.34 -7.94
C LEU A 242 -19.42 -1.19 -7.89
N ARG A 243 -18.63 -1.84 -8.77
CA ARG A 243 -18.44 -3.30 -8.75
C ARG A 243 -17.96 -3.78 -7.37
N ASN A 244 -16.97 -3.12 -6.80
CA ASN A 244 -16.40 -3.50 -5.52
C ASN A 244 -17.40 -3.27 -4.37
N LEU A 245 -18.11 -2.15 -4.39
CA LEU A 245 -19.14 -1.83 -3.41
C LEU A 245 -20.32 -2.81 -3.48
N ALA A 246 -20.78 -3.19 -4.68
CA ALA A 246 -21.84 -4.18 -4.86
C ALA A 246 -21.47 -5.53 -4.23
N ILE A 247 -20.19 -5.95 -4.30
CA ILE A 247 -19.71 -7.16 -3.62
C ILE A 247 -19.72 -6.97 -2.11
N GLY A 248 -19.25 -5.82 -1.61
CA GLY A 248 -19.30 -5.51 -0.18
C GLY A 248 -20.72 -5.51 0.38
N LEU A 249 -21.66 -4.89 -0.33
CA LEU A 249 -23.09 -4.88 0.03
C LEU A 249 -23.71 -6.28 -0.01
N GLY A 250 -23.32 -7.10 -1.01
CA GLY A 250 -23.78 -8.51 -1.09
C GLY A 250 -23.24 -9.39 0.03
N ASN A 251 -22.17 -8.95 0.72
CA ASN A 251 -21.61 -9.62 1.90
C ASN A 251 -22.12 -9.03 3.23
N ALA A 252 -22.78 -7.87 3.18
CA ALA A 252 -23.35 -7.24 4.37
C ALA A 252 -24.52 -8.05 4.92
N GLU A 253 -24.69 -8.05 6.23
CA GLU A 253 -25.86 -8.65 6.86
C GLU A 253 -27.12 -7.86 6.49
N TYR A 254 -28.19 -8.59 6.11
CA TYR A 254 -29.48 -7.98 5.81
C TYR A 254 -30.03 -7.30 7.06
N SER A 255 -30.40 -6.03 6.94
CA SER A 255 -31.15 -5.27 7.96
C SER A 255 -32.48 -4.85 7.34
N PRO A 256 -33.61 -5.22 7.93
CA PRO A 256 -34.94 -4.87 7.41
C PRO A 256 -35.39 -3.44 7.77
N GLU A 257 -34.49 -2.47 7.92
CA GLU A 257 -34.83 -1.07 8.13
C GLU A 257 -34.93 -0.30 6.82
#